data_66ba7033736027e2077cd8411dc11277
#
_entry.id   66ba7033736027e2077cd8411dc11277
#
_cell.length_a   1.000
_cell.length_b   1.000
_cell.length_c   1.000
_cell.angle_alpha   90.00
_cell.angle_beta   90.00
_cell.angle_gamma   90.00
#
_symmetry.space_group_name_H-M   'P 1'
#
loop_
_entity.id
_entity.type
_entity.pdbx_description
1 polymer ?
#
loop_
_entity_poly.entity_id
_entity_poly.type
_entity_poly.pdbx_seq_one_letter_code
_entity_poly.pdbx_strand_id
1 'polypeptide(L)'
;RAVEGFDAAVERGLRYLDAGADVIFIEALQTEEEFGRYAELVQAPLLANMTEFGKTPLLSVDQFRELGYRMVIFPMPAFRVMMKAVEGVLTDLRDTGSATGWIDRMQTRTELYELLDYESYHELDRHLATDQDVGDQKPQDAT
;
A
#
# COMPACT_ATOMS: atom_id res chain seq x y z
N ARG A 1 -15.95 -13.86 8.25
CA ARG A 1 -15.73 -15.25 8.65
C ARG A 1 -15.46 -15.40 10.17
N ALA A 2 -14.66 -14.52 10.77
CA ALA A 2 -14.19 -14.66 12.15
C ALA A 2 -15.28 -14.67 13.24
N VAL A 3 -16.39 -13.99 13.02
CA VAL A 3 -17.47 -13.82 14.02
C VAL A 3 -18.56 -14.88 13.85
N GLU A 4 -19.08 -15.07 12.63
CA GLU A 4 -20.28 -15.86 12.36
C GLU A 4 -20.00 -17.17 11.59
N GLY A 5 -18.75 -17.42 11.23
CA GLY A 5 -18.35 -18.60 10.49
C GLY A 5 -18.34 -18.41 8.95
N PHE A 6 -18.00 -19.49 8.24
CA PHE A 6 -17.80 -19.48 6.78
C PHE A 6 -19.12 -19.30 6.03
N ASP A 7 -20.14 -20.11 6.36
CA ASP A 7 -21.40 -20.11 5.62
C ASP A 7 -22.15 -18.77 5.74
N ALA A 8 -22.13 -18.15 6.90
CA ALA A 8 -22.69 -16.81 7.10
C ALA A 8 -21.91 -15.73 6.31
N ALA A 9 -20.60 -15.90 6.14
CA ALA A 9 -19.80 -14.99 5.30
C ALA A 9 -20.15 -15.12 3.82
N VAL A 10 -20.40 -16.34 3.33
CA VAL A 10 -20.88 -16.60 1.97
C VAL A 10 -22.25 -15.95 1.75
N GLU A 11 -23.21 -16.22 2.63
CA GLU A 11 -24.56 -15.63 2.54
C GLU A 11 -24.52 -14.10 2.49
N ARG A 12 -23.67 -13.49 3.33
CA ARG A 12 -23.47 -12.04 3.33
C ARG A 12 -22.87 -11.52 2.03
N GLY A 13 -21.87 -12.21 1.48
CA GLY A 13 -21.29 -11.88 0.16
C GLY A 13 -22.35 -11.88 -0.93
N LEU A 14 -23.20 -12.89 -0.98
CA LEU A 14 -24.31 -12.97 -1.94
C LEU A 14 -25.33 -11.84 -1.77
N ARG A 15 -25.68 -11.49 -0.53
CA ARG A 15 -26.57 -10.35 -0.25
C ARG A 15 -25.95 -9.01 -0.67
N TYR A 16 -24.65 -8.85 -0.55
CA TYR A 16 -23.98 -7.63 -1.03
C TYR A 16 -24.01 -7.52 -2.56
N LEU A 17 -23.86 -8.64 -3.28
CA LEU A 17 -24.01 -8.66 -4.72
C LEU A 17 -25.44 -8.32 -5.14
N ASP A 18 -26.44 -8.89 -4.50
CA ASP A 18 -27.87 -8.55 -4.74
C ASP A 18 -28.14 -7.06 -4.49
N ALA A 19 -27.44 -6.44 -3.54
CA ALA A 19 -27.55 -5.02 -3.24
C ALA A 19 -26.74 -4.12 -4.20
N GLY A 20 -26.00 -4.69 -5.17
CA GLY A 20 -25.28 -3.97 -6.20
C GLY A 20 -23.78 -3.79 -5.96
N ALA A 21 -23.16 -4.63 -5.14
CA ALA A 21 -21.70 -4.62 -5.00
C ALA A 21 -21.03 -5.21 -6.25
N ASP A 22 -20.00 -4.52 -6.78
CA ASP A 22 -19.22 -4.99 -7.93
C ASP A 22 -18.05 -5.90 -7.54
N VAL A 23 -17.57 -5.78 -6.31
CA VAL A 23 -16.42 -6.51 -5.77
C VAL A 23 -16.72 -6.95 -4.35
N ILE A 24 -16.31 -8.17 -3.99
CA ILE A 24 -16.44 -8.65 -2.61
C ILE A 24 -15.07 -8.78 -1.96
N PHE A 25 -14.91 -8.13 -0.82
CA PHE A 25 -13.79 -8.32 0.09
C PHE A 25 -14.20 -9.23 1.25
N ILE A 26 -13.66 -10.45 1.26
CA ILE A 26 -13.86 -11.39 2.37
C ILE A 26 -12.69 -11.34 3.36
N GLU A 27 -12.99 -11.08 4.63
CA GLU A 27 -12.00 -10.98 5.70
C GLU A 27 -11.89 -12.28 6.50
N ALA A 28 -10.65 -12.62 6.91
CA ALA A 28 -10.31 -13.64 7.89
C ALA A 28 -10.67 -15.08 7.47
N LEU A 29 -10.53 -15.45 6.21
CA LEU A 29 -10.45 -16.83 5.79
C LEU A 29 -9.18 -17.47 6.35
N GLN A 30 -9.23 -18.73 6.74
CA GLN A 30 -8.20 -19.38 7.57
C GLN A 30 -7.40 -20.44 6.84
N THR A 31 -7.87 -20.92 5.68
CA THR A 31 -7.15 -21.91 4.87
C THR A 31 -7.25 -21.59 3.39
N GLU A 32 -6.34 -22.14 2.60
CA GLU A 32 -6.36 -22.02 1.14
C GLU A 32 -7.65 -22.64 0.57
N GLU A 33 -8.13 -23.73 1.15
CA GLU A 33 -9.38 -24.37 0.75
C GLU A 33 -10.59 -23.47 1.02
N GLU A 34 -10.60 -22.70 2.12
CA GLU A 34 -11.66 -21.71 2.37
C GLU A 34 -11.67 -20.61 1.30
N PHE A 35 -10.50 -20.15 0.83
CA PHE A 35 -10.40 -19.18 -0.26
C PHE A 35 -10.97 -19.75 -1.58
N GLY A 36 -10.56 -20.96 -1.96
CA GLY A 36 -11.08 -21.63 -3.14
C GLY A 36 -12.60 -21.86 -3.08
N ARG A 37 -13.09 -22.43 -1.99
CA ARG A 37 -14.51 -22.66 -1.79
C ARG A 37 -15.33 -21.37 -1.78
N TYR A 38 -14.81 -20.28 -1.22
CA TYR A 38 -15.50 -19.00 -1.25
C TYR A 38 -15.62 -18.47 -2.68
N ALA A 39 -14.57 -18.58 -3.49
CA ALA A 39 -14.58 -18.17 -4.89
C ALA A 39 -15.55 -18.99 -5.75
N GLU A 40 -15.72 -20.29 -5.45
CA GLU A 40 -16.72 -21.14 -6.11
C GLU A 40 -18.16 -20.72 -5.78
N LEU A 41 -18.42 -20.32 -4.54
CA LEU A 41 -19.77 -20.00 -4.07
C LEU A 41 -20.18 -18.55 -4.35
N VAL A 42 -19.22 -17.62 -4.40
CA VAL A 42 -19.47 -16.19 -4.61
C VAL A 42 -18.87 -15.76 -5.94
N GLN A 43 -19.68 -15.88 -6.99
CA GLN A 43 -19.28 -15.62 -8.39
C GLN A 43 -19.21 -14.12 -8.70
N ALA A 44 -18.16 -13.46 -8.20
CA ALA A 44 -17.89 -12.04 -8.38
C ALA A 44 -16.37 -11.78 -8.41
N PRO A 45 -15.91 -10.60 -8.82
CA PRO A 45 -14.54 -10.17 -8.56
C PRO A 45 -14.27 -10.17 -7.05
N LEU A 46 -13.27 -10.96 -6.61
CA LEU A 46 -12.90 -11.10 -5.20
C LEU A 46 -11.59 -10.37 -4.93
N LEU A 47 -11.52 -9.73 -3.75
CA LEU A 47 -10.33 -9.12 -3.19
C LEU A 47 -9.87 -9.92 -1.98
N ALA A 48 -8.58 -10.26 -1.93
CA ALA A 48 -7.92 -10.86 -0.78
C ALA A 48 -6.99 -9.86 -0.08
N ASN A 49 -6.88 -9.98 1.24
CA ASN A 49 -5.97 -9.17 2.07
C ASN A 49 -4.90 -10.08 2.69
N MET A 50 -3.64 -9.83 2.33
CA MET A 50 -2.49 -10.53 2.87
C MET A 50 -1.80 -9.68 3.92
N THR A 51 -2.17 -9.91 5.18
CA THR A 51 -1.58 -9.25 6.34
C THR A 51 -0.85 -10.27 7.19
N GLU A 52 0.43 -9.98 7.51
CA GLU A 52 1.28 -10.84 8.30
C GLU A 52 0.80 -10.92 9.76
N PHE A 53 1.17 -12.02 10.44
CA PHE A 53 0.89 -12.29 11.84
C PHE A 53 -0.60 -12.44 12.18
N GLY A 54 -1.46 -12.62 11.17
CA GLY A 54 -2.87 -12.95 11.34
C GLY A 54 -3.12 -14.46 11.41
N LYS A 55 -4.41 -14.84 11.32
CA LYS A 55 -4.83 -16.25 11.27
C LYS A 55 -4.86 -16.78 9.83
N THR A 56 -4.90 -15.90 8.86
CA THR A 56 -4.93 -16.21 7.43
C THR A 56 -3.54 -16.65 6.97
N PRO A 57 -3.41 -17.76 6.24
CA PRO A 57 -2.13 -18.16 5.65
C PRO A 57 -1.68 -17.13 4.61
N LEU A 58 -0.38 -16.92 4.50
CA LEU A 58 0.18 -16.05 3.47
C LEU A 58 0.24 -16.84 2.15
N LEU A 59 -0.61 -16.47 1.21
CA LEU A 59 -0.63 -17.00 -0.14
C LEU A 59 0.01 -16.00 -1.11
N SER A 60 0.61 -16.53 -2.17
CA SER A 60 1.17 -15.73 -3.25
C SER A 60 0.09 -15.19 -4.20
N VAL A 61 0.45 -14.19 -4.99
CA VAL A 61 -0.44 -13.67 -6.06
C VAL A 61 -0.83 -14.76 -7.05
N ASP A 62 0.09 -15.67 -7.39
CA ASP A 62 -0.19 -16.75 -8.33
C ASP A 62 -1.19 -17.76 -7.75
N GLN A 63 -1.07 -18.14 -6.47
CA GLN A 63 -2.07 -18.96 -5.79
C GLN A 63 -3.46 -18.30 -5.80
N PHE A 64 -3.54 -16.99 -5.50
CA PHE A 64 -4.82 -16.28 -5.59
C PHE A 64 -5.39 -16.22 -7.00
N ARG A 65 -4.54 -16.10 -8.02
CA ARG A 65 -4.98 -16.17 -9.43
C ARG A 65 -5.58 -17.53 -9.77
N GLU A 66 -4.95 -18.62 -9.33
CA GLU A 66 -5.43 -20.00 -9.52
C GLU A 66 -6.77 -20.23 -8.78
N LEU A 67 -6.92 -19.64 -7.59
CA LEU A 67 -8.17 -19.68 -6.82
C LEU A 67 -9.28 -18.77 -7.35
N GLY A 68 -9.02 -17.98 -8.41
CA GLY A 68 -10.02 -17.14 -9.08
C GLY A 68 -10.17 -15.72 -8.53
N TYR A 69 -9.31 -15.30 -7.61
CA TYR A 69 -9.29 -13.91 -7.10
C TYR A 69 -8.78 -12.94 -8.17
N ARG A 70 -9.31 -11.72 -8.15
CA ARG A 70 -8.95 -10.66 -9.11
C ARG A 70 -8.04 -9.60 -8.52
N MET A 71 -8.06 -9.43 -7.22
CA MET A 71 -7.29 -8.44 -6.49
C MET A 71 -6.70 -9.03 -5.23
N VAL A 72 -5.46 -8.63 -4.91
CA VAL A 72 -4.79 -8.95 -3.66
C VAL A 72 -4.12 -7.68 -3.15
N ILE A 73 -4.33 -7.34 -1.89
CA ILE A 73 -3.65 -6.24 -1.23
C ILE A 73 -2.67 -6.74 -0.19
N PHE A 74 -1.55 -6.05 -0.08
CA PHE A 74 -0.48 -6.26 0.92
C PHE A 74 -0.29 -4.96 1.70
N PRO A 75 -1.18 -4.64 2.67
CA PRO A 75 -1.23 -3.29 3.26
C PRO A 75 -0.09 -3.01 4.23
N MET A 76 0.57 -4.03 4.77
CA MET A 76 1.48 -3.86 5.90
C MET A 76 2.96 -4.19 5.64
N PRO A 77 3.37 -4.97 4.62
CA PRO A 77 4.77 -5.42 4.50
C PRO A 77 5.77 -4.27 4.46
N ALA A 78 5.54 -3.28 3.58
CA ALA A 78 6.43 -2.13 3.44
C ALA A 78 6.53 -1.34 4.75
N PHE A 79 5.39 -1.06 5.39
CA PHE A 79 5.35 -0.34 6.66
C PHE A 79 6.09 -1.09 7.78
N ARG A 80 5.84 -2.40 7.92
CA ARG A 80 6.48 -3.22 8.97
C ARG A 80 7.99 -3.32 8.78
N VAL A 81 8.45 -3.51 7.55
CA VAL A 81 9.89 -3.54 7.22
C VAL A 81 10.53 -2.18 7.50
N MET A 82 9.91 -1.10 7.06
CA MET A 82 10.37 0.27 7.32
C MET A 82 10.49 0.54 8.83
N MET A 83 9.44 0.24 9.61
CA MET A 83 9.44 0.48 11.05
C MET A 83 10.51 -0.33 11.77
N LYS A 84 10.74 -1.59 11.35
CA LYS A 84 11.81 -2.41 11.94
C LYS A 84 13.20 -1.89 11.62
N ALA A 85 13.42 -1.38 10.41
CA ALA A 85 14.68 -0.74 10.03
C ALA A 85 14.91 0.57 10.81
N VAL A 86 13.86 1.41 10.92
CA VAL A 86 13.90 2.66 11.70
C VAL A 86 14.20 2.39 13.17
N GLU A 87 13.53 1.41 13.79
CA GLU A 87 13.82 1.01 15.17
C GLU A 87 15.30 0.63 15.35
N GLY A 88 15.84 -0.15 14.40
CA GLY A 88 17.23 -0.59 14.44
C GLY A 88 18.22 0.56 14.36
N VAL A 89 18.10 1.44 13.37
CA VAL A 89 19.02 2.57 13.19
C VAL A 89 18.94 3.56 14.36
N LEU A 90 17.76 3.83 14.91
CA LEU A 90 17.61 4.72 16.06
C LEU A 90 18.18 4.12 17.34
N THR A 91 18.08 2.80 17.51
CA THR A 91 18.73 2.09 18.63
C THR A 91 20.24 2.21 18.53
N ASP A 92 20.84 1.95 17.38
CA ASP A 92 22.30 2.06 17.20
C ASP A 92 22.77 3.51 17.36
N LEU A 93 22.03 4.50 16.85
CA LEU A 93 22.32 5.91 17.05
C LEU A 93 22.33 6.30 18.54
N ARG A 94 21.36 5.84 19.31
CA ARG A 94 21.30 6.05 20.75
C ARG A 94 22.49 5.42 21.47
N ASP A 95 22.83 4.20 21.12
CA ASP A 95 23.79 3.38 21.86
C ASP A 95 25.25 3.68 21.45
N THR A 96 25.50 4.05 20.19
CA THR A 96 26.84 4.27 19.64
C THR A 96 27.12 5.71 19.18
N GLY A 97 26.10 6.53 19.01
CA GLY A 97 26.21 7.87 18.43
C GLY A 97 26.50 7.88 16.91
N SER A 98 26.34 6.75 16.22
CA SER A 98 26.72 6.61 14.80
C SER A 98 25.73 5.73 14.03
N ALA A 99 25.47 6.12 12.77
CA ALA A 99 24.72 5.30 11.82
C ALA A 99 25.62 4.59 10.79
N THR A 100 26.95 4.60 10.99
CA THR A 100 27.90 4.08 10.00
C THR A 100 27.62 2.61 9.61
N GLY A 101 27.19 1.77 10.56
CA GLY A 101 26.84 0.37 10.32
C GLY A 101 25.58 0.13 9.48
N TRP A 102 24.89 1.21 9.10
CA TRP A 102 23.64 1.15 8.34
C TRP A 102 23.77 1.63 6.89
N ILE A 103 24.93 2.22 6.52
CA ILE A 103 25.12 2.85 5.20
C ILE A 103 24.78 1.90 4.05
N ASP A 104 25.19 0.64 4.11
CA ASP A 104 24.93 -0.37 3.09
C ASP A 104 23.45 -0.80 2.99
N ARG A 105 22.62 -0.36 3.94
CA ARG A 105 21.17 -0.61 3.99
C ARG A 105 20.36 0.63 3.68
N MET A 106 21.00 1.76 3.45
CA MET A 106 20.37 3.02 3.10
C MET A 106 20.33 3.20 1.59
N GLN A 107 19.27 3.80 1.09
CA GLN A 107 19.30 4.34 -0.25
C GLN A 107 20.34 5.46 -0.35
N THR A 108 21.11 5.46 -1.42
CA THR A 108 21.97 6.60 -1.74
C THR A 108 21.12 7.83 -2.06
N ARG A 109 21.75 9.01 -2.05
CA ARG A 109 21.05 10.24 -2.44
C ARG A 109 20.47 10.14 -3.86
N THR A 110 21.23 9.58 -4.79
CA THR A 110 20.80 9.41 -6.18
C THR A 110 19.58 8.51 -6.28
N GLU A 111 19.62 7.33 -5.70
CA GLU A 111 18.48 6.40 -5.68
C GLU A 111 17.22 7.00 -5.04
N LEU A 112 17.38 7.76 -3.95
CA LEU A 112 16.26 8.43 -3.31
C LEU A 112 15.66 9.53 -4.19
N TYR A 113 16.51 10.33 -4.86
CA TYR A 113 16.08 11.41 -5.76
C TYR A 113 15.37 10.87 -7.00
N GLU A 114 15.86 9.77 -7.57
CA GLU A 114 15.19 9.06 -8.66
C GLU A 114 13.81 8.52 -8.23
N LEU A 115 13.74 7.85 -7.06
CA LEU A 115 12.50 7.30 -6.54
C LEU A 115 11.42 8.37 -6.30
N LEU A 116 11.83 9.55 -5.82
CA LEU A 116 10.93 10.66 -5.50
C LEU A 116 10.65 11.57 -6.71
N ASP A 117 11.27 11.32 -7.85
CA ASP A 117 11.24 12.25 -9.01
C ASP A 117 11.58 13.70 -8.60
N TYR A 118 12.66 13.83 -7.80
CA TYR A 118 13.01 15.09 -7.15
C TYR A 118 13.25 16.23 -8.14
N GLU A 119 13.76 15.94 -9.33
CA GLU A 119 14.03 16.96 -10.35
C GLU A 119 12.74 17.61 -10.88
N SER A 120 11.64 16.85 -10.98
CA SER A 120 10.35 17.41 -11.40
C SER A 120 9.83 18.47 -10.42
N TYR A 121 10.05 18.28 -9.10
CA TYR A 121 9.72 19.29 -8.08
C TYR A 121 10.61 20.53 -8.19
N HIS A 122 11.89 20.34 -8.46
CA HIS A 122 12.82 21.46 -8.70
C HIS A 122 12.44 22.28 -9.92
N GLU A 123 11.99 21.64 -11.00
CA GLU A 123 11.50 22.33 -12.18
C GLU A 123 10.21 23.09 -11.89
N LEU A 124 9.28 22.47 -11.15
CA LEU A 124 8.05 23.12 -10.76
C LEU A 124 8.31 24.38 -9.91
N ASP A 125 9.21 24.29 -8.91
CA ASP A 125 9.59 25.44 -8.08
C ASP A 125 10.19 26.58 -8.89
N ARG A 126 11.03 26.26 -9.89
CA ARG A 126 11.60 27.28 -10.81
C ARG A 126 10.53 27.96 -11.64
N HIS A 127 9.54 27.21 -12.14
CA HIS A 127 8.41 27.81 -12.89
C HIS A 127 7.56 28.71 -12.02
N LEU A 128 7.21 28.27 -10.82
CA LEU A 128 6.40 29.07 -9.90
C LEU A 128 7.12 30.35 -9.46
N ALA A 129 8.43 30.33 -9.28
CA ALA A 129 9.20 31.50 -8.92
C ALA A 129 9.24 32.53 -10.08
N THR A 130 9.39 32.07 -11.34
CA THR A 130 9.37 32.97 -12.51
C THR A 130 8.00 33.56 -12.80
N ASP A 131 6.91 32.83 -12.56
CA ASP A 131 5.54 33.32 -12.76
C ASP A 131 5.13 34.39 -11.71
N GLN A 132 5.72 34.35 -10.49
CA GLN A 132 5.52 35.38 -9.48
C GLN A 132 6.22 36.71 -9.82
N ASP A 133 7.38 36.67 -10.48
CA ASP A 133 8.10 37.88 -10.90
C ASP A 133 7.39 38.66 -12.01
N VAL A 134 6.50 38.01 -12.79
CA VAL A 134 5.70 38.66 -13.83
C VAL A 134 4.47 39.41 -13.25
N GLY A 135 4.00 39.03 -12.06
CA GLY A 135 2.84 39.63 -11.38
C GLY A 135 3.11 40.97 -10.70
N ASP A 136 4.36 41.33 -10.41
CA ASP A 136 4.75 42.53 -9.68
C ASP A 136 5.12 43.74 -10.56
N GLN A 137 5.00 43.63 -11.90
CA GLN A 137 5.10 44.82 -12.77
C GLN A 137 3.83 45.67 -12.68
N LYS A 138 3.83 46.59 -11.73
CA LYS A 138 2.83 47.69 -11.69
C LYS A 138 2.82 48.45 -13.03
N PRO A 139 1.64 48.82 -13.57
CA PRO A 139 1.60 49.69 -14.74
C PRO A 139 2.27 50.99 -14.38
N GLN A 140 3.30 51.36 -15.17
CA GLN A 140 3.87 52.70 -15.12
C GLN A 140 2.81 53.67 -15.57
N ASP A 141 2.41 54.57 -14.69
CA ASP A 141 1.51 55.64 -14.94
C ASP A 141 1.94 56.46 -16.15
N ALA A 142 1.07 56.49 -17.16
CA ALA A 142 1.17 57.46 -18.26
C ALA A 142 0.75 58.83 -17.72
N THR A 143 1.69 59.74 -17.59
CA THR A 143 1.46 61.19 -17.49
C THR A 143 1.27 61.80 -18.86
#